data_4034ba02cf9ece283fb3d73534768ca7
#
_entry.id   4034ba02cf9ece283fb3d73534768ca7
#
_cell.length_a   1.000
_cell.length_b   1.000
_cell.length_c   1.000
_cell.angle_alpha   90.00
_cell.angle_beta   90.00
_cell.angle_gamma   90.00
#
_symmetry.space_group_name_H-M   'P 1'
#
loop_
_entity.id
_entity.type
_entity.pdbx_description
1 polymer ?
#
loop_
_entity_poly.entity_id
_entity_poly.type
_entity_poly.pdbx_seq_one_letter_code
_entity_poly.pdbx_strand_id
1 'polypeptide(L)'
;VSVDNTGFNKVVLKPLANPLTAQYIIYSQYSANLYTPLDTLDGNTLEYIDSTSNPAAQAERYKVSAIDACGNGTDTSAYHKTVHLTMSLGVNGEVNLIWNSYEGYQVTDYLIYRGNSSSNMNMISSTPGNNTSFTDLTPPTGVLQYQIRAFAQNCASIPNAFMLPDTLESNIIDHTN
;
A
#
# COMPACT_ATOMS: atom_id res chain seq x y z
N VAL A 1 2.59 -4.18 -0.64
CA VAL A 1 2.68 -3.24 0.51
C VAL A 1 1.46 -2.35 0.53
N SER A 2 0.99 -1.97 1.70
CA SER A 2 -0.23 -1.22 1.95
C SER A 2 -0.02 -0.32 3.17
N VAL A 3 -0.95 0.58 3.46
CA VAL A 3 -1.02 1.22 4.79
C VAL A 3 -2.05 0.45 5.61
N ASP A 4 -1.75 0.17 6.88
CA ASP A 4 -2.65 -0.52 7.78
C ASP A 4 -3.61 0.43 8.50
N ASN A 5 -4.50 -0.11 9.31
CA ASN A 5 -5.48 0.67 10.08
C ASN A 5 -4.87 1.47 11.25
N THR A 6 -3.61 1.24 11.59
CA THR A 6 -2.86 2.03 12.59
C THR A 6 -2.12 3.21 11.96
N GLY A 7 -2.14 3.31 10.62
CA GLY A 7 -1.51 4.39 9.86
C GLY A 7 -0.04 4.16 9.53
N PHE A 8 0.47 2.93 9.68
CA PHE A 8 1.83 2.54 9.29
C PHE A 8 1.83 1.71 8.02
N ASN A 9 2.99 1.64 7.34
CA ASN A 9 3.14 0.75 6.20
C ASN A 9 3.15 -0.71 6.65
N LYS A 10 2.40 -1.54 5.93
CA LYS A 10 2.33 -2.98 6.09
C LYS A 10 2.87 -3.70 4.86
N VAL A 11 3.82 -4.60 5.08
CA VAL A 11 4.33 -5.53 4.06
C VAL A 11 3.65 -6.87 4.26
N VAL A 12 2.95 -7.37 3.23
CA VAL A 12 2.37 -8.71 3.22
C VAL A 12 3.21 -9.58 2.32
N LEU A 13 3.64 -10.72 2.84
CA LEU A 13 4.51 -11.67 2.16
C LEU A 13 3.69 -12.81 1.57
N LYS A 14 4.07 -13.24 0.37
CA LYS A 14 3.60 -14.50 -0.18
C LYS A 14 4.61 -15.59 0.19
N PRO A 15 4.16 -16.69 0.83
CA PRO A 15 5.05 -17.80 1.12
C PRO A 15 5.70 -18.31 -0.17
N LEU A 16 7.01 -18.55 -0.13
CA LEU A 16 7.66 -19.31 -1.17
C LEU A 16 7.16 -20.76 -1.15
N ALA A 17 7.04 -21.37 -2.31
CA ALA A 17 6.62 -22.78 -2.44
C ALA A 17 7.64 -23.76 -1.84
N ASN A 18 8.77 -23.26 -1.35
CA ASN A 18 9.80 -24.06 -0.71
C ASN A 18 9.53 -24.15 0.81
N PRO A 19 9.24 -25.35 1.35
CA PRO A 19 8.97 -25.52 2.79
C PRO A 19 10.20 -25.28 3.69
N LEU A 20 11.34 -24.92 3.13
CA LEU A 20 12.60 -24.73 3.87
C LEU A 20 12.91 -23.25 4.15
N THR A 21 12.01 -22.30 3.85
CA THR A 21 12.24 -20.90 4.23
C THR A 21 12.27 -20.75 5.75
N ALA A 22 13.42 -20.39 6.30
CA ALA A 22 13.62 -20.18 7.71
C ALA A 22 13.32 -18.75 8.14
N GLN A 23 13.66 -17.77 7.29
CA GLN A 23 13.51 -16.35 7.59
C GLN A 23 13.20 -15.53 6.34
N TYR A 24 12.55 -14.37 6.53
CA TYR A 24 12.43 -13.31 5.55
C TYR A 24 13.16 -12.07 6.06
N ILE A 25 13.89 -11.37 5.17
CA ILE A 25 14.50 -10.08 5.47
C ILE A 25 13.71 -9.01 4.71
N ILE A 26 13.20 -8.02 5.44
CA ILE A 26 12.53 -6.86 4.88
C ILE A 26 13.55 -5.75 4.69
N TYR A 27 13.51 -5.10 3.54
CA TYR A 27 14.36 -3.96 3.22
C TYR A 27 13.52 -2.74 2.93
N SER A 28 13.93 -1.58 3.40
CA SER A 28 13.39 -0.28 3.01
C SER A 28 14.41 0.52 2.19
N GLN A 29 13.89 1.36 1.29
CA GLN A 29 14.72 2.26 0.51
C GLN A 29 15.11 3.48 1.36
N TYR A 30 16.42 3.72 1.52
CA TYR A 30 16.93 4.91 2.22
C TYR A 30 17.48 5.99 1.26
N SER A 31 17.80 5.62 0.01
CA SER A 31 18.25 6.53 -1.05
C SER A 31 17.91 5.93 -2.41
N ALA A 32 18.06 6.67 -3.49
CA ALA A 32 17.72 6.24 -4.84
C ALA A 32 18.37 4.88 -5.17
N ASN A 33 17.55 3.83 -5.35
CA ASN A 33 17.93 2.44 -5.63
C ASN A 33 18.80 1.75 -4.56
N LEU A 34 18.98 2.37 -3.39
CA LEU A 34 19.72 1.80 -2.27
C LEU A 34 18.75 1.36 -1.17
N TYR A 35 18.89 0.11 -0.75
CA TYR A 35 18.03 -0.53 0.24
C TYR A 35 18.87 -1.01 1.42
N THR A 36 18.33 -0.87 2.62
CA THR A 36 18.94 -1.36 3.85
C THR A 36 18.00 -2.37 4.51
N PRO A 37 18.52 -3.43 5.15
CA PRO A 37 17.70 -4.30 5.99
C PRO A 37 17.00 -3.48 7.06
N LEU A 38 15.70 -3.70 7.19
CA LEU A 38 14.84 -3.06 8.18
C LEU A 38 14.55 -4.02 9.32
N ASP A 39 14.17 -5.26 8.97
CA ASP A 39 13.89 -6.31 9.95
C ASP A 39 14.07 -7.72 9.36
N THR A 40 14.16 -8.72 10.25
CA THR A 40 14.21 -10.14 9.90
C THR A 40 13.07 -10.89 10.61
N LEU A 41 12.23 -11.52 9.83
CA LEU A 41 11.04 -12.24 10.28
C LEU A 41 11.29 -13.75 10.27
N ASP A 42 10.63 -14.47 11.18
CA ASP A 42 10.51 -15.93 11.09
C ASP A 42 9.80 -16.33 9.80
N GLY A 43 10.18 -17.45 9.19
CA GLY A 43 9.63 -17.92 7.90
C GLY A 43 8.12 -18.21 7.89
N ASN A 44 7.48 -18.28 9.06
CA ASN A 44 6.03 -18.41 9.20
C ASN A 44 5.33 -17.05 9.37
N THR A 45 6.07 -15.97 9.56
CA THR A 45 5.53 -14.62 9.72
C THR A 45 5.36 -13.98 8.33
N LEU A 46 4.11 -13.77 7.94
CA LEU A 46 3.76 -13.30 6.58
C LEU A 46 3.32 -11.84 6.53
N GLU A 47 3.33 -11.15 7.65
CA GLU A 47 3.00 -9.72 7.73
C GLU A 47 4.05 -9.00 8.59
N TYR A 48 4.42 -7.80 8.16
CA TYR A 48 5.30 -6.90 8.87
C TYR A 48 4.73 -5.49 8.87
N ILE A 49 4.68 -4.85 10.03
CA ILE A 49 4.26 -3.45 10.17
C ILE A 49 5.50 -2.61 10.46
N ASP A 50 5.80 -1.67 9.55
CA ASP A 50 6.90 -0.73 9.73
C ASP A 50 6.46 0.45 10.60
N SER A 51 6.63 0.32 11.90
CA SER A 51 6.28 1.37 12.87
C SER A 51 7.15 2.63 12.76
N THR A 52 8.20 2.60 11.94
CA THR A 52 9.06 3.77 11.68
C THR A 52 8.63 4.54 10.43
N SER A 53 7.72 3.97 9.63
CA SER A 53 7.20 4.57 8.41
C SER A 53 6.31 5.79 8.69
N ASN A 54 6.24 6.68 7.72
CA ASN A 54 5.33 7.84 7.77
C ASN A 54 4.54 7.98 6.46
N PRO A 55 3.50 7.15 6.24
CA PRO A 55 2.69 7.19 5.02
C PRO A 55 1.98 8.52 4.78
N ALA A 56 1.77 9.32 5.84
CA ALA A 56 1.18 10.66 5.71
C ALA A 56 2.15 11.68 5.09
N ALA A 57 3.45 11.44 5.15
CA ALA A 57 4.46 12.32 4.59
C ALA A 57 4.91 11.91 3.19
N GLN A 58 5.02 10.61 2.93
CA GLN A 58 5.57 10.10 1.66
C GLN A 58 5.20 8.64 1.39
N ALA A 59 5.33 8.25 0.12
CA ALA A 59 5.33 6.85 -0.27
C ALA A 59 6.71 6.22 -0.07
N GLU A 60 6.75 4.96 0.33
CA GLU A 60 7.98 4.23 0.63
C GLU A 60 8.10 2.95 -0.19
N ARG A 61 9.33 2.50 -0.44
CA ARG A 61 9.62 1.30 -1.22
C ARG A 61 10.25 0.23 -0.35
N TYR A 62 9.76 -0.99 -0.54
CA TYR A 62 10.18 -2.18 0.18
C TYR A 62 10.60 -3.29 -0.79
N LYS A 63 11.57 -4.09 -0.35
CA LYS A 63 11.98 -5.35 -0.97
C LYS A 63 12.01 -6.44 0.08
N VAL A 64 12.04 -7.68 -0.36
CA VAL A 64 12.15 -8.85 0.51
C VAL A 64 13.15 -9.84 -0.06
N SER A 65 13.93 -10.49 0.79
CA SER A 65 14.67 -11.72 0.48
C SER A 65 14.29 -12.82 1.46
N ALA A 66 14.59 -14.06 1.12
CA ALA A 66 14.38 -15.21 2.00
C ALA A 66 15.69 -15.90 2.31
N ILE A 67 15.78 -16.52 3.48
CA ILE A 67 16.89 -17.37 3.90
C ILE A 67 16.33 -18.77 4.21
N ASP A 68 16.98 -19.82 3.69
CA ASP A 68 16.61 -21.19 3.97
C ASP A 68 17.19 -21.70 5.30
N ALA A 69 16.79 -22.91 5.72
CA ALA A 69 17.28 -23.53 6.94
C ALA A 69 18.79 -23.88 6.92
N CYS A 70 19.43 -23.83 5.76
CA CYS A 70 20.88 -24.03 5.59
C CYS A 70 21.66 -22.70 5.57
N GLY A 71 20.97 -21.56 5.69
CA GLY A 71 21.58 -20.23 5.68
C GLY A 71 21.81 -19.65 4.28
N ASN A 72 21.28 -20.27 3.21
CA ASN A 72 21.40 -19.72 1.86
C ASN A 72 20.33 -18.65 1.64
N GLY A 73 20.75 -17.48 1.18
CA GLY A 73 19.84 -16.37 0.84
C GLY A 73 19.42 -16.35 -0.61
N THR A 74 18.22 -15.86 -0.89
CA THR A 74 17.76 -15.50 -2.23
C THR A 74 18.20 -14.08 -2.59
N ASP A 75 18.20 -13.75 -3.88
CA ASP A 75 18.21 -12.35 -4.30
C ASP A 75 16.99 -11.59 -3.75
N THR A 76 17.11 -10.28 -3.64
CA THR A 76 15.95 -9.44 -3.22
C THR A 76 14.90 -9.42 -4.32
N SER A 77 13.63 -9.37 -3.91
CA SER A 77 12.49 -9.20 -4.82
C SER A 77 12.59 -7.89 -5.62
N ALA A 78 11.77 -7.76 -6.67
CA ALA A 78 11.41 -6.44 -7.17
C ALA A 78 10.83 -5.60 -6.02
N TYR A 79 10.97 -4.28 -6.11
CA TYR A 79 10.40 -3.43 -5.07
C TYR A 79 8.89 -3.21 -5.27
N HIS A 80 8.23 -2.94 -4.18
CA HIS A 80 6.86 -2.44 -4.14
C HIS A 80 6.84 -1.10 -3.44
N LYS A 81 6.09 -0.13 -3.98
CA LYS A 81 5.96 1.23 -3.44
C LYS A 81 4.53 1.47 -2.97
N THR A 82 4.38 2.00 -1.76
CA THR A 82 3.07 2.38 -1.21
C THR A 82 2.42 3.53 -1.98
N VAL A 83 1.10 3.69 -1.81
CA VAL A 83 0.37 4.84 -2.34
C VAL A 83 0.31 5.92 -1.26
N HIS A 84 0.79 7.12 -1.58
CA HIS A 84 0.66 8.31 -0.74
C HIS A 84 -0.37 9.24 -1.37
N LEU A 85 -1.41 9.56 -0.59
CA LEU A 85 -2.51 10.45 -0.95
C LEU A 85 -2.26 11.84 -0.37
N THR A 86 -2.48 12.85 -1.19
CA THR A 86 -2.52 14.27 -0.81
C THR A 86 -3.84 14.90 -1.20
N MET A 87 -4.21 15.99 -0.54
CA MET A 87 -5.48 16.68 -0.73
C MET A 87 -5.28 18.20 -0.80
N SER A 88 -6.11 18.87 -1.58
CA SER A 88 -6.26 20.32 -1.57
C SER A 88 -7.72 20.72 -1.76
N LEU A 89 -8.08 21.91 -1.29
CA LEU A 89 -9.44 22.44 -1.42
C LEU A 89 -9.56 23.29 -2.67
N GLY A 90 -10.65 23.12 -3.39
CA GLY A 90 -11.07 24.00 -4.48
C GLY A 90 -11.82 25.25 -3.98
N VAL A 91 -12.03 26.20 -4.88
CA VAL A 91 -12.64 27.51 -4.53
C VAL A 91 -14.13 27.45 -4.17
N ASN A 92 -14.84 26.40 -4.59
CA ASN A 92 -16.27 26.22 -4.30
C ASN A 92 -16.51 25.11 -3.26
N GLY A 93 -15.49 24.73 -2.51
CA GLY A 93 -15.58 23.65 -1.51
C GLY A 93 -15.34 22.24 -2.08
N GLU A 94 -14.90 22.12 -3.33
CA GLU A 94 -14.47 20.84 -3.88
C GLU A 94 -13.24 20.32 -3.16
N VAL A 95 -13.11 18.99 -3.10
CA VAL A 95 -11.92 18.32 -2.58
C VAL A 95 -11.14 17.69 -3.73
N ASN A 96 -9.92 18.18 -3.96
CA ASN A 96 -9.01 17.63 -4.96
C ASN A 96 -8.08 16.63 -4.31
N LEU A 97 -8.10 15.40 -4.80
CA LEU A 97 -7.26 14.29 -4.37
C LEU A 97 -6.20 14.02 -5.43
N ILE A 98 -4.94 13.89 -5.01
CA ILE A 98 -3.81 13.50 -5.86
C ILE A 98 -3.00 12.47 -5.11
N TRP A 99 -2.59 11.41 -5.81
CA TRP A 99 -1.75 10.36 -5.23
C TRP A 99 -0.63 9.95 -6.18
N ASN A 100 0.41 9.33 -5.65
CA ASN A 100 1.43 8.71 -6.49
C ASN A 100 0.95 7.32 -6.96
N SER A 101 1.36 6.93 -8.15
CA SER A 101 1.10 5.57 -8.63
C SER A 101 1.71 4.52 -7.70
N TYR A 102 0.97 3.44 -7.47
CA TYR A 102 1.53 2.22 -6.91
C TYR A 102 2.58 1.64 -7.88
N GLU A 103 3.68 1.13 -7.34
CA GLU A 103 4.72 0.44 -8.12
C GLU A 103 4.93 -0.97 -7.54
N GLY A 104 5.03 -1.98 -8.41
CA GLY A 104 5.22 -3.39 -8.03
C GLY A 104 4.38 -4.36 -8.85
N TYR A 105 3.14 -4.02 -9.15
CA TYR A 105 2.29 -4.70 -10.13
C TYR A 105 1.42 -3.67 -10.87
N GLN A 106 0.78 -4.14 -11.93
CA GLN A 106 -0.10 -3.28 -12.72
C GLN A 106 -1.43 -3.07 -11.98
N VAL A 107 -1.71 -1.82 -11.64
CA VAL A 107 -3.01 -1.38 -11.11
C VAL A 107 -3.99 -1.23 -12.28
N THR A 108 -5.16 -1.84 -12.17
CA THR A 108 -6.24 -1.68 -13.17
C THR A 108 -7.08 -0.45 -12.84
N ASP A 109 -7.41 -0.26 -11.58
CA ASP A 109 -8.25 0.83 -11.10
C ASP A 109 -7.75 1.35 -9.75
N TYR A 110 -7.97 2.64 -9.51
CA TYR A 110 -7.93 3.23 -8.18
C TYR A 110 -9.36 3.47 -7.72
N LEU A 111 -9.70 2.91 -6.56
CA LEU A 111 -11.00 3.08 -5.93
C LEU A 111 -10.91 4.21 -4.91
N ILE A 112 -11.81 5.17 -5.00
CA ILE A 112 -11.84 6.35 -4.14
C ILE A 112 -12.86 6.12 -3.04
N TYR A 113 -12.41 6.16 -1.80
CA TYR A 113 -13.24 6.01 -0.61
C TYR A 113 -13.35 7.32 0.14
N ARG A 114 -14.54 7.56 0.69
CA ARG A 114 -14.84 8.69 1.57
C ARG A 114 -15.69 8.22 2.73
N GLY A 115 -15.44 8.74 3.92
CA GLY A 115 -16.20 8.45 5.13
C GLY A 115 -16.04 9.53 6.18
N ASN A 116 -16.65 9.35 7.33
CA ASN A 116 -16.49 10.21 8.51
C ASN A 116 -15.52 9.62 9.55
N SER A 117 -15.04 8.41 9.31
CA SER A 117 -14.02 7.73 10.10
C SER A 117 -13.39 6.61 9.27
N SER A 118 -12.19 6.16 9.67
CA SER A 118 -11.47 5.05 9.03
C SER A 118 -12.26 3.73 8.99
N SER A 119 -13.15 3.52 9.96
CA SER A 119 -14.02 2.34 10.05
C SER A 119 -15.32 2.47 9.24
N ASN A 120 -15.66 3.65 8.74
CA ASN A 120 -16.89 3.91 8.01
C ASN A 120 -16.61 4.64 6.68
N MET A 121 -15.90 3.92 5.81
CA MET A 121 -15.52 4.38 4.47
C MET A 121 -16.42 3.75 3.41
N ASN A 122 -16.95 4.56 2.49
CA ASN A 122 -17.73 4.10 1.35
C ASN A 122 -17.04 4.48 0.05
N MET A 123 -17.05 3.58 -0.92
CA MET A 123 -16.54 3.88 -2.26
C MET A 123 -17.48 4.90 -2.93
N ILE A 124 -16.91 6.01 -3.36
CA ILE A 124 -17.64 7.09 -4.05
C ILE A 124 -17.36 7.13 -5.55
N SER A 125 -16.21 6.62 -5.99
CA SER A 125 -15.82 6.59 -7.40
C SER A 125 -14.69 5.60 -7.65
N SER A 126 -14.33 5.42 -8.93
CA SER A 126 -13.11 4.75 -9.38
C SER A 126 -12.50 5.50 -10.56
N THR A 127 -11.20 5.36 -10.73
CA THR A 127 -10.46 5.87 -11.90
C THR A 127 -9.56 4.79 -12.47
N PRO A 128 -9.30 4.77 -13.80
CA PRO A 128 -8.34 3.84 -14.39
C PRO A 128 -6.95 3.95 -13.74
N GLY A 129 -6.20 2.85 -13.70
CA GLY A 129 -4.90 2.74 -13.03
C GLY A 129 -3.79 3.67 -13.55
N ASN A 130 -4.01 4.35 -14.67
CA ASN A 130 -3.12 5.38 -15.20
C ASN A 130 -3.53 6.81 -14.78
N ASN A 131 -4.64 6.98 -14.04
CA ASN A 131 -5.09 8.26 -13.51
C ASN A 131 -4.88 8.31 -12.00
N THR A 132 -4.15 9.30 -11.53
CA THR A 132 -3.75 9.47 -10.12
C THR A 132 -4.33 10.73 -9.49
N SER A 133 -5.50 11.16 -9.97
CA SER A 133 -6.23 12.30 -9.42
C SER A 133 -7.75 12.11 -9.49
N PHE A 134 -8.45 12.75 -8.57
CA PHE A 134 -9.91 12.78 -8.52
C PHE A 134 -10.36 14.07 -7.83
N THR A 135 -11.47 14.65 -8.28
CA THR A 135 -12.09 15.80 -7.61
C THR A 135 -13.49 15.40 -7.13
N ASP A 136 -13.70 15.47 -5.83
CA ASP A 136 -15.02 15.39 -5.22
C ASP A 136 -15.68 16.78 -5.31
N LEU A 137 -16.62 16.91 -6.22
CA LEU A 137 -17.27 18.21 -6.53
C LEU A 137 -18.31 18.62 -5.48
N THR A 138 -18.84 17.66 -4.74
CA THR A 138 -19.95 17.88 -3.79
C THR A 138 -19.72 17.11 -2.50
N PRO A 139 -18.63 17.38 -1.78
CA PRO A 139 -18.38 16.73 -0.50
C PRO A 139 -19.47 17.15 0.51
N PRO A 140 -20.03 16.25 1.31
CA PRO A 140 -20.93 16.61 2.41
C PRO A 140 -20.19 17.47 3.44
N THR A 141 -20.93 18.28 4.18
CA THR A 141 -20.39 19.10 5.27
C THR A 141 -19.96 18.23 6.44
N GLY A 142 -18.92 18.65 7.16
CA GLY A 142 -18.41 18.02 8.38
C GLY A 142 -17.02 17.42 8.21
N VAL A 143 -16.62 16.60 9.18
CA VAL A 143 -15.34 15.89 9.14
C VAL A 143 -15.41 14.76 8.09
N LEU A 144 -14.52 14.79 7.12
CA LEU A 144 -14.43 13.80 6.08
C LEU A 144 -13.02 13.20 6.05
N GLN A 145 -12.97 11.91 5.77
CA GLN A 145 -11.74 11.17 5.52
C GLN A 145 -11.77 10.60 4.12
N TYR A 146 -10.62 10.62 3.43
CA TYR A 146 -10.44 10.04 2.12
C TYR A 146 -9.34 9.00 2.14
N GLN A 147 -9.51 7.96 1.33
CA GLN A 147 -8.55 6.89 1.14
C GLN A 147 -8.60 6.41 -0.32
N ILE A 148 -7.44 6.10 -0.88
CA ILE A 148 -7.33 5.46 -2.20
C ILE A 148 -6.98 3.99 -2.00
N ARG A 149 -7.65 3.12 -2.77
CA ARG A 149 -7.31 1.69 -2.82
C ARG A 149 -6.92 1.32 -4.24
N ALA A 150 -5.68 0.88 -4.41
CA ALA A 150 -5.20 0.35 -5.69
C ALA A 150 -5.71 -1.07 -5.90
N PHE A 151 -6.42 -1.31 -7.00
CA PHE A 151 -6.98 -2.61 -7.35
C PHE A 151 -6.22 -3.23 -8.53
N ALA A 152 -5.89 -4.54 -8.42
CA ALA A 152 -5.25 -5.31 -9.48
C ALA A 152 -6.04 -6.56 -9.78
N GLN A 153 -6.59 -6.63 -10.98
CA GLN A 153 -7.53 -7.69 -11.38
C GLN A 153 -6.91 -9.09 -11.55
N ASN A 154 -5.60 -9.24 -11.66
CA ASN A 154 -4.97 -10.46 -12.18
C ASN A 154 -4.09 -11.25 -11.19
N CYS A 155 -4.20 -11.05 -9.90
CA CYS A 155 -3.55 -11.95 -8.94
C CYS A 155 -4.24 -13.33 -8.84
N ALA A 156 -5.45 -13.48 -9.38
CA ALA A 156 -6.25 -14.72 -9.33
C ALA A 156 -5.81 -15.82 -10.31
N SER A 157 -4.98 -15.52 -11.31
CA SER A 157 -4.61 -16.48 -12.37
C SER A 157 -3.36 -17.31 -12.09
N ILE A 158 -2.76 -17.20 -10.90
CA ILE A 158 -1.68 -18.09 -10.49
C ILE A 158 -2.30 -19.25 -9.70
N PRO A 159 -2.29 -20.50 -10.21
CA PRO A 159 -2.73 -21.67 -9.46
C PRO A 159 -1.97 -21.73 -8.12
N ASN A 160 -2.69 -21.87 -7.00
CA ASN A 160 -2.18 -21.86 -5.63
C ASN A 160 -1.68 -20.47 -5.13
N ALA A 161 -2.11 -19.38 -5.74
CA ALA A 161 -1.89 -18.05 -5.17
C ALA A 161 -2.69 -17.94 -3.86
N PHE A 162 -2.01 -17.84 -2.74
CA PHE A 162 -2.58 -17.28 -1.52
C PHE A 162 -3.15 -15.91 -1.92
N MET A 163 -4.44 -15.66 -1.64
CA MET A 163 -5.07 -14.41 -2.02
C MET A 163 -4.33 -13.25 -1.31
N LEU A 164 -3.52 -12.51 -2.06
CA LEU A 164 -3.14 -11.17 -1.63
C LEU A 164 -4.43 -10.34 -1.59
N PRO A 165 -4.55 -9.39 -0.67
CA PRO A 165 -5.70 -8.50 -0.69
C PRO A 165 -5.84 -7.89 -2.09
N ASP A 166 -7.05 -7.97 -2.66
CA ASP A 166 -7.33 -7.45 -4.01
C ASP A 166 -7.11 -5.94 -4.11
N THR A 167 -6.96 -5.29 -2.96
CA THR A 167 -6.75 -3.85 -2.84
C THR A 167 -5.63 -3.50 -1.88
N LEU A 168 -4.84 -2.49 -2.24
CA LEU A 168 -3.80 -1.90 -1.41
C LEU A 168 -4.18 -0.47 -1.05
N GLU A 169 -4.13 -0.16 0.22
CA GLU A 169 -4.63 1.09 0.79
C GLU A 169 -3.54 2.16 0.88
N SER A 170 -3.91 3.42 0.61
CA SER A 170 -3.11 4.61 0.90
C SER A 170 -3.23 5.00 2.38
N ASN A 171 -2.46 6.03 2.77
CA ASN A 171 -2.77 6.79 3.98
C ASN A 171 -4.20 7.36 3.92
N ILE A 172 -4.80 7.55 5.09
CA ILE A 172 -6.06 8.30 5.24
C ILE A 172 -5.71 9.78 5.39
N ILE A 173 -6.48 10.63 4.75
CA ILE A 173 -6.33 12.09 4.86
C ILE A 173 -7.63 12.71 5.38
N ASP A 174 -7.50 13.60 6.36
CA ASP A 174 -8.62 14.25 7.02
C ASP A 174 -8.95 15.59 6.36
N HIS A 175 -10.24 15.86 6.22
CA HIS A 175 -10.78 17.15 5.80
C HIS A 175 -11.88 17.58 6.77
N THR A 176 -11.83 18.82 7.22
CA THR A 176 -12.89 19.46 7.99
C THR A 176 -13.42 20.64 7.16
N ASN A 177 -14.71 20.57 6.82
CA ASN A 177 -15.42 21.60 6.04
C ASN A 177 -16.35 22.39 6.95
#